data_9430bc3ba2230f380b5835d047aaf75a
#
_entry.id   9430bc3ba2230f380b5835d047aaf75a
#
_cell.length_a   1.000
_cell.length_b   1.000
_cell.length_c   1.000
_cell.angle_alpha   90.00
_cell.angle_beta   90.00
_cell.angle_gamma   90.00
#
_symmetry.space_group_name_H-M   'P 1'
#
loop_
_entity.id
_entity.type
_entity.pdbx_description
1 polymer ?
#
loop_
_entity_poly.entity_id
_entity_poly.type
_entity_poly.pdbx_seq_one_letter_code
_entity_poly.pdbx_strand_id
1 'polypeptide(L)'
;MPTQHEHIISLIQDLKFAEAETELKQAISHTPLDGQLWVMLGETLLLQSQGQAAKRVFDRAWLLDPQAQWIKPIYKALQQVAQGDNRNDIDELLTVPKITVAAAILTRNEATNISKCILALQGAVDEIIVVDSSTDDTPRIASQYPKVKVIRITWEDDFAAARNKGLQHVQSDWVVWVDADEVLVPEDVPSIREVAGVFQHLDIIPALHIWQVNHVNGIVHHDFSQIRMFPVRRGIRFHGRVHEQVGTNKGIYHNDIYRRAVKIRLNHHGYEPSILQSRRKLERNLRLLKLMIQEEPENPGHWLYYGRESIGVGEQEQAYTALLEAERLGLLLPTFGRMSDVYKLLFQIMMVRKNYSEAEAYCLKSIAHNPAFPDAHYMLSQVRIKQADELLRLAEASIKQSLTCLPNYRGSVSADYQIAEWKAELTLGELAMRSGRLSIAKSIFAKHVKHSGGMYNLKDKLATIEAERQRLNDQSK
;
A
#
# COMPACT_ATOMS: atom_id res chain seq x y z
N MET A 1 -5.20 -34.14 11.69
CA MET A 1 -4.35 -33.84 12.84
C MET A 1 -4.32 -32.33 12.97
N PRO A 2 -4.35 -31.72 14.16
CA PRO A 2 -4.19 -30.30 14.33
C PRO A 2 -2.85 -29.86 13.73
N THR A 3 -2.80 -28.66 13.17
CA THR A 3 -1.54 -28.08 12.73
C THR A 3 -0.61 -27.85 13.93
N GLN A 4 0.69 -27.74 13.71
CA GLN A 4 1.65 -27.45 14.80
C GLN A 4 1.24 -26.18 15.58
N HIS A 5 0.75 -25.15 14.89
CA HIS A 5 0.24 -23.93 15.53
C HIS A 5 -0.97 -24.19 16.44
N GLU A 6 -1.94 -25.00 15.99
CA GLU A 6 -3.13 -25.33 16.79
C GLU A 6 -2.77 -26.09 18.07
N HIS A 7 -1.79 -27.00 18.00
CA HIS A 7 -1.31 -27.71 19.17
C HIS A 7 -0.65 -26.77 20.20
N ILE A 8 0.23 -25.89 19.74
CA ILE A 8 0.90 -24.90 20.61
C ILE A 8 -0.12 -23.93 21.23
N ILE A 9 -1.12 -23.47 20.45
CA ILE A 9 -2.22 -22.64 20.98
C ILE A 9 -2.96 -23.37 22.10
N SER A 10 -3.25 -24.67 21.97
CA SER A 10 -3.88 -25.44 23.00
C SER A 10 -3.03 -25.50 24.29
N LEU A 11 -1.71 -25.67 24.17
CA LEU A 11 -0.82 -25.65 25.34
C LEU A 11 -0.84 -24.30 26.07
N ILE A 12 -0.88 -23.19 25.32
CA ILE A 12 -0.94 -21.84 25.91
C ILE A 12 -2.30 -21.66 26.63
N GLN A 13 -3.41 -22.08 26.01
CA GLN A 13 -4.75 -22.01 26.59
C GLN A 13 -4.89 -22.88 27.86
N ASP A 14 -4.23 -24.04 27.90
CA ASP A 14 -4.16 -24.93 29.05
C ASP A 14 -3.18 -24.46 30.15
N LEU A 15 -2.58 -23.26 29.98
CA LEU A 15 -1.59 -22.67 30.89
C LEU A 15 -0.29 -23.48 31.01
N LYS A 16 0.02 -24.34 30.04
CA LYS A 16 1.24 -25.18 30.00
C LYS A 16 2.38 -24.44 29.35
N PHE A 17 2.74 -23.24 29.89
CA PHE A 17 3.66 -22.32 29.27
C PHE A 17 5.07 -22.89 29.03
N ALA A 18 5.59 -23.74 29.95
CA ALA A 18 6.93 -24.33 29.80
C ALA A 18 7.00 -25.32 28.62
N GLU A 19 5.92 -26.11 28.42
CA GLU A 19 5.80 -27.03 27.29
C GLU A 19 5.66 -26.24 25.99
N ALA A 20 4.75 -25.25 25.95
CA ALA A 20 4.54 -24.39 24.81
C ALA A 20 5.84 -23.64 24.38
N GLU A 21 6.60 -23.12 25.35
CA GLU A 21 7.86 -22.43 25.10
C GLU A 21 8.90 -23.38 24.47
N THR A 22 8.99 -24.63 24.98
CA THR A 22 9.94 -25.61 24.46
C THR A 22 9.62 -25.97 23.00
N GLU A 23 8.36 -26.21 22.69
CA GLU A 23 7.91 -26.52 21.33
C GLU A 23 8.07 -25.32 20.38
N LEU A 24 7.79 -24.11 20.86
CA LEU A 24 7.99 -22.89 20.08
C LEU A 24 9.45 -22.67 19.70
N LYS A 25 10.39 -22.85 20.65
CA LYS A 25 11.83 -22.74 20.36
C LYS A 25 12.27 -23.78 19.33
N GLN A 26 11.79 -25.00 19.44
CA GLN A 26 12.08 -26.05 18.46
C GLN A 26 11.48 -25.70 17.08
N ALA A 27 10.22 -25.25 17.01
CA ALA A 27 9.57 -24.86 15.78
C ALA A 27 10.31 -23.67 15.09
N ILE A 28 10.68 -22.66 15.86
CA ILE A 28 11.44 -21.49 15.39
C ILE A 28 12.81 -21.92 14.82
N SER A 29 13.50 -22.88 15.41
CA SER A 29 14.79 -23.36 14.91
C SER A 29 14.69 -23.98 13.52
N HIS A 30 13.52 -24.57 13.17
CA HIS A 30 13.25 -25.13 11.85
C HIS A 30 12.68 -24.13 10.86
N THR A 31 11.86 -23.17 11.36
CA THR A 31 11.18 -22.15 10.54
C THR A 31 11.37 -20.74 11.09
N PRO A 32 12.61 -20.20 11.11
CA PRO A 32 12.95 -18.93 11.76
C PRO A 32 12.27 -17.71 11.14
N LEU A 33 11.73 -17.84 9.92
CA LEU A 33 11.02 -16.77 9.22
C LEU A 33 9.50 -16.77 9.45
N ASP A 34 8.97 -17.73 10.19
CA ASP A 34 7.56 -17.72 10.59
C ASP A 34 7.35 -16.70 11.73
N GLY A 35 6.89 -15.50 11.37
CA GLY A 35 6.62 -14.42 12.32
C GLY A 35 5.60 -14.79 13.40
N GLN A 36 4.64 -15.68 13.09
CA GLN A 36 3.62 -16.10 14.04
C GLN A 36 4.20 -16.92 15.20
N LEU A 37 5.18 -17.77 14.94
CA LEU A 37 5.86 -18.52 16.01
C LEU A 37 6.58 -17.59 16.99
N TRP A 38 7.21 -16.53 16.48
CA TRP A 38 7.84 -15.51 17.31
C TRP A 38 6.82 -14.73 18.14
N VAL A 39 5.65 -14.40 17.56
CA VAL A 39 4.55 -13.76 18.32
C VAL A 39 4.08 -14.68 19.45
N MET A 40 3.81 -15.95 19.18
CA MET A 40 3.36 -16.92 20.18
C MET A 40 4.40 -17.13 21.30
N LEU A 41 5.69 -17.17 20.96
CA LEU A 41 6.77 -17.23 21.96
C LEU A 41 6.80 -15.96 22.83
N GLY A 42 6.67 -14.78 22.21
CA GLY A 42 6.59 -13.52 22.93
C GLY A 42 5.40 -13.44 23.87
N GLU A 43 4.22 -13.90 23.46
CA GLU A 43 3.01 -13.99 24.30
C GLU A 43 3.22 -14.98 25.45
N THR A 44 3.79 -16.16 25.21
CA THR A 44 4.10 -17.16 26.21
C THR A 44 5.04 -16.61 27.29
N LEU A 45 6.10 -15.89 26.89
CA LEU A 45 7.03 -15.22 27.80
C LEU A 45 6.36 -14.09 28.58
N LEU A 46 5.47 -13.33 27.94
CA LEU A 46 4.72 -12.25 28.58
C LEU A 46 3.83 -12.79 29.69
N LEU A 47 3.12 -13.90 29.43
CA LEU A 47 2.27 -14.60 30.41
C LEU A 47 3.07 -15.18 31.58
N GLN A 48 4.35 -15.50 31.36
CA GLN A 48 5.30 -15.93 32.39
C GLN A 48 5.98 -14.76 33.12
N SER A 49 5.53 -13.51 32.90
CA SER A 49 6.13 -12.30 33.48
C SER A 49 7.60 -12.07 33.10
N GLN A 50 8.04 -12.55 31.93
CA GLN A 50 9.38 -12.40 31.39
C GLN A 50 9.42 -11.23 30.38
N GLY A 51 9.09 -10.01 30.82
CA GLY A 51 8.87 -8.85 29.96
C GLY A 51 10.06 -8.47 29.10
N GLN A 52 11.30 -8.57 29.58
CA GLN A 52 12.49 -8.24 28.81
C GLN A 52 12.75 -9.25 27.68
N ALA A 53 12.63 -10.54 27.97
CA ALA A 53 12.77 -11.59 26.96
C ALA A 53 11.62 -11.53 25.93
N ALA A 54 10.40 -11.34 26.41
CA ALA A 54 9.22 -11.16 25.53
C ALA A 54 9.43 -9.99 24.57
N LYS A 55 9.91 -8.83 25.05
CA LYS A 55 10.15 -7.67 24.19
C LYS A 55 11.11 -7.98 23.06
N ARG A 56 12.24 -8.64 23.33
CA ARG A 56 13.24 -9.01 22.29
C ARG A 56 12.68 -9.97 21.25
N VAL A 57 11.84 -10.91 21.68
CA VAL A 57 11.15 -11.84 20.80
C VAL A 57 10.10 -11.12 19.94
N PHE A 58 9.34 -10.19 20.52
CA PHE A 58 8.42 -9.35 19.75
C PHE A 58 9.15 -8.37 18.80
N ASP A 59 10.33 -7.86 19.17
CA ASP A 59 11.17 -7.06 18.27
C ASP A 59 11.56 -7.88 17.03
N ARG A 60 11.89 -9.17 17.16
CA ARG A 60 12.15 -10.10 16.03
C ARG A 60 10.89 -10.37 15.24
N ALA A 61 9.75 -10.61 15.88
CA ALA A 61 8.47 -10.78 15.19
C ALA A 61 8.10 -9.53 14.35
N TRP A 62 8.29 -8.34 14.93
CA TRP A 62 8.05 -7.07 14.23
C TRP A 62 9.02 -6.82 13.09
N LEU A 63 10.29 -7.24 13.24
CA LEU A 63 11.25 -7.17 12.16
C LEU A 63 10.79 -7.97 10.94
N LEU A 64 10.15 -9.12 11.15
CA LEU A 64 9.65 -10.02 10.12
C LEU A 64 8.28 -9.62 9.56
N ASP A 65 7.45 -8.90 10.32
CA ASP A 65 6.14 -8.39 9.90
C ASP A 65 5.94 -6.94 10.37
N PRO A 66 6.43 -5.95 9.60
CA PRO A 66 6.34 -4.54 9.97
C PRO A 66 4.91 -3.97 9.96
N GLN A 67 3.96 -4.66 9.33
CA GLN A 67 2.56 -4.21 9.16
C GLN A 67 1.60 -4.87 10.15
N ALA A 68 2.09 -5.69 11.08
CA ALA A 68 1.27 -6.42 12.03
C ALA A 68 0.44 -5.50 12.94
N GLN A 69 -0.82 -5.86 13.14
CA GLN A 69 -1.74 -5.05 13.95
C GLN A 69 -1.53 -5.21 15.45
N TRP A 70 -0.90 -6.30 15.89
CA TRP A 70 -0.62 -6.59 17.30
C TRP A 70 0.43 -5.67 17.95
N ILE A 71 1.22 -4.94 17.17
CA ILE A 71 2.35 -4.15 17.65
C ILE A 71 1.96 -3.17 18.75
N LYS A 72 0.99 -2.28 18.49
CA LYS A 72 0.59 -1.26 19.48
C LYS A 72 0.05 -1.85 20.78
N PRO A 73 -0.92 -2.81 20.77
CA PRO A 73 -1.42 -3.40 22.00
C PRO A 73 -0.36 -4.17 22.79
N ILE A 74 0.53 -4.92 22.13
CA ILE A 74 1.58 -5.69 22.80
C ILE A 74 2.63 -4.78 23.45
N TYR A 75 3.12 -3.75 22.76
CA TYR A 75 4.09 -2.83 23.37
C TYR A 75 3.50 -2.01 24.52
N LYS A 76 2.18 -1.77 24.53
CA LYS A 76 1.48 -1.20 25.67
C LYS A 76 1.43 -2.21 26.85
N ALA A 77 1.15 -3.47 26.59
CA ALA A 77 1.13 -4.52 27.61
C ALA A 77 2.51 -4.75 28.24
N LEU A 78 3.58 -4.75 27.43
CA LEU A 78 4.97 -4.88 27.89
C LEU A 78 5.39 -3.82 28.93
N GLN A 79 4.80 -2.63 28.89
CA GLN A 79 5.07 -1.57 29.87
C GLN A 79 4.53 -1.90 31.29
N GLN A 80 3.62 -2.86 31.39
CA GLN A 80 2.94 -3.23 32.64
C GLN A 80 3.43 -4.54 33.23
N VAL A 81 4.34 -5.25 32.56
CA VAL A 81 4.88 -6.56 32.97
C VAL A 81 6.25 -6.42 33.58
N ALA A 82 6.53 -7.26 34.58
CA ALA A 82 7.85 -7.34 35.20
C ALA A 82 8.94 -7.65 34.15
N GLN A 83 10.16 -7.12 34.37
CA GLN A 83 11.28 -7.36 33.47
C GLN A 83 11.64 -8.86 33.35
N GLY A 84 11.48 -9.63 34.45
CA GLY A 84 11.81 -11.05 34.49
C GLY A 84 13.30 -11.30 34.64
N ASP A 85 13.68 -12.57 34.49
CA ASP A 85 15.05 -13.05 34.60
C ASP A 85 15.85 -12.80 33.33
N ASN A 86 17.18 -12.87 33.43
CA ASN A 86 18.03 -12.88 32.24
C ASN A 86 17.91 -14.24 31.52
N ARG A 87 17.41 -14.24 30.30
CA ARG A 87 17.09 -15.42 29.50
C ARG A 87 18.14 -15.61 28.40
N ASN A 88 19.29 -16.24 28.79
CA ASN A 88 20.37 -16.54 27.85
C ASN A 88 19.93 -17.47 26.71
N ASP A 89 19.01 -18.37 26.98
CA ASP A 89 18.42 -19.27 25.97
C ASP A 89 17.64 -18.52 24.88
N ILE A 90 16.99 -17.42 25.25
CA ILE A 90 16.34 -16.53 24.26
C ILE A 90 17.39 -15.71 23.49
N ASP A 91 18.48 -15.30 24.14
CA ASP A 91 19.58 -14.61 23.45
C ASP A 91 20.25 -15.51 22.41
N GLU A 92 20.47 -16.78 22.74
CA GLU A 92 21.01 -17.78 21.81
C GLU A 92 20.06 -17.98 20.62
N LEU A 93 18.75 -18.12 20.87
CA LEU A 93 17.72 -18.26 19.81
C LEU A 93 17.66 -17.04 18.87
N LEU A 94 17.89 -15.84 19.42
CA LEU A 94 17.88 -14.58 18.65
C LEU A 94 19.20 -14.30 17.92
N THR A 95 20.26 -15.03 18.25
CA THR A 95 21.59 -14.84 17.65
C THR A 95 21.55 -15.14 16.15
N VAL A 96 22.10 -14.25 15.35
CA VAL A 96 22.21 -14.39 13.89
C VAL A 96 23.68 -14.39 13.46
N PRO A 97 24.01 -14.99 12.32
CA PRO A 97 25.35 -14.91 11.73
C PRO A 97 25.81 -13.46 11.53
N LYS A 98 27.07 -13.21 11.76
CA LYS A 98 27.67 -11.91 11.45
C LYS A 98 27.91 -11.80 9.96
N ILE A 99 27.13 -10.96 9.29
CA ILE A 99 27.14 -10.73 7.86
C ILE A 99 27.59 -9.29 7.59
N THR A 100 28.40 -9.09 6.57
CA THR A 100 28.83 -7.76 6.14
C THR A 100 27.74 -7.12 5.28
N VAL A 101 27.46 -5.85 5.52
CA VAL A 101 26.43 -5.10 4.81
C VAL A 101 26.99 -3.78 4.29
N ALA A 102 26.79 -3.50 3.01
CA ALA A 102 27.04 -2.20 2.40
C ALA A 102 25.76 -1.35 2.38
N ALA A 103 25.90 -0.03 2.50
CA ALA A 103 24.89 0.88 1.98
C ALA A 103 25.32 1.35 0.58
N ALA A 104 24.35 1.45 -0.34
CA ALA A 104 24.59 2.03 -1.65
C ALA A 104 23.65 3.21 -1.87
N ILE A 105 24.17 4.34 -2.35
CA ILE A 105 23.45 5.60 -2.53
C ILE A 105 23.64 6.05 -3.96
N LEU A 106 22.54 6.25 -4.71
CA LEU A 106 22.59 6.88 -6.03
C LEU A 106 22.30 8.38 -5.86
N THR A 107 23.20 9.25 -6.37
CA THR A 107 23.07 10.69 -6.14
C THR A 107 23.21 11.52 -7.43
N ARG A 108 22.50 12.65 -7.42
CA ARG A 108 22.68 13.70 -8.40
C ARG A 108 22.27 15.05 -7.82
N ASN A 109 23.27 15.91 -7.49
CA ASN A 109 23.07 17.26 -6.92
C ASN A 109 22.33 17.24 -5.57
N GLU A 110 22.87 16.44 -4.62
CA GLU A 110 22.33 16.24 -3.28
C GLU A 110 23.25 16.80 -2.18
N ALA A 111 24.01 17.86 -2.48
CA ALA A 111 24.97 18.45 -1.53
C ALA A 111 24.35 18.84 -0.18
N THR A 112 23.05 19.15 -0.13
CA THR A 112 22.34 19.51 1.10
C THR A 112 21.89 18.31 1.94
N ASN A 113 21.73 17.13 1.35
CA ASN A 113 21.12 15.96 1.98
C ASN A 113 22.14 14.84 2.28
N ILE A 114 23.13 14.67 1.40
CA ILE A 114 24.04 13.52 1.41
C ILE A 114 24.74 13.31 2.77
N SER A 115 25.09 14.38 3.49
CA SER A 115 25.73 14.29 4.81
C SER A 115 24.82 13.62 5.84
N LYS A 116 23.55 13.98 5.88
CA LYS A 116 22.57 13.42 6.83
C LYS A 116 22.34 11.93 6.55
N CYS A 117 22.20 11.58 5.27
CA CYS A 117 22.03 10.20 4.83
C CYS A 117 23.22 9.33 5.25
N ILE A 118 24.46 9.76 4.95
CA ILE A 118 25.69 9.04 5.30
C ILE A 118 25.83 8.87 6.81
N LEU A 119 25.63 9.93 7.60
CA LEU A 119 25.76 9.89 9.06
C LEU A 119 24.79 8.88 9.69
N ALA A 120 23.56 8.80 9.19
CA ALA A 120 22.57 7.84 9.69
C ALA A 120 22.96 6.37 9.38
N LEU A 121 23.77 6.13 8.35
CA LEU A 121 24.15 4.80 7.89
C LEU A 121 25.46 4.30 8.48
N GLN A 122 26.39 5.19 8.90
CA GLN A 122 27.75 4.83 9.31
C GLN A 122 27.84 3.77 10.43
N GLY A 123 26.89 3.80 11.38
CA GLY A 123 26.81 2.82 12.47
C GLY A 123 26.18 1.49 12.06
N ALA A 124 25.41 1.47 10.98
CA ALA A 124 24.62 0.33 10.55
C ALA A 124 25.37 -0.62 9.59
N VAL A 125 26.36 -0.08 8.82
CA VAL A 125 26.97 -0.80 7.69
C VAL A 125 28.51 -0.83 7.78
N ASP A 126 29.13 -1.70 6.97
CA ASP A 126 30.60 -1.87 6.92
C ASP A 126 31.24 -0.95 5.90
N GLU A 127 30.56 -0.66 4.79
CA GLU A 127 30.99 0.24 3.72
C GLU A 127 29.80 1.02 3.15
N ILE A 128 30.09 2.17 2.52
CA ILE A 128 29.11 3.01 1.85
C ILE A 128 29.59 3.31 0.42
N ILE A 129 28.83 2.92 -0.57
CA ILE A 129 29.11 3.16 -1.99
C ILE A 129 28.21 4.30 -2.46
N VAL A 130 28.79 5.43 -2.82
CA VAL A 130 28.06 6.57 -3.40
C VAL A 130 28.29 6.58 -4.91
N VAL A 131 27.25 6.27 -5.67
CA VAL A 131 27.23 6.32 -7.14
C VAL A 131 26.76 7.71 -7.56
N ASP A 132 27.66 8.52 -8.10
CA ASP A 132 27.43 9.95 -8.25
C ASP A 132 27.57 10.46 -9.67
N SER A 133 26.55 11.20 -10.11
CA SER A 133 26.51 11.93 -11.39
C SER A 133 26.34 13.45 -11.21
N SER A 134 26.66 13.98 -10.04
CA SER A 134 26.46 15.39 -9.67
C SER A 134 27.44 16.34 -10.38
N THR A 135 27.00 17.57 -10.52
CA THR A 135 27.79 18.70 -10.98
C THR A 135 28.10 19.70 -9.85
N ASP A 136 27.49 19.49 -8.68
CA ASP A 136 27.69 20.27 -7.46
C ASP A 136 28.74 19.62 -6.52
N ASP A 137 28.82 20.09 -5.28
CA ASP A 137 29.76 19.63 -4.25
C ASP A 137 29.44 18.25 -3.63
N THR A 138 28.36 17.57 -4.06
CA THR A 138 27.93 16.28 -3.50
C THR A 138 29.09 15.27 -3.36
N PRO A 139 29.87 14.97 -4.41
CA PRO A 139 30.94 13.97 -4.30
C PRO A 139 32.07 14.39 -3.38
N ARG A 140 32.41 15.68 -3.32
CA ARG A 140 33.41 16.23 -2.42
C ARG A 140 32.97 16.10 -0.95
N ILE A 141 31.70 16.38 -0.66
CA ILE A 141 31.11 16.23 0.68
C ILE A 141 31.10 14.77 1.08
N ALA A 142 30.60 13.88 0.22
CA ALA A 142 30.51 12.44 0.50
C ALA A 142 31.89 11.81 0.79
N SER A 143 32.94 12.21 0.06
CA SER A 143 34.29 11.67 0.21
C SER A 143 34.95 12.01 1.54
N GLN A 144 34.41 12.95 2.32
CA GLN A 144 34.97 13.32 3.65
C GLN A 144 34.63 12.31 4.75
N TYR A 145 33.69 11.41 4.52
CA TYR A 145 33.22 10.45 5.52
C TYR A 145 34.00 9.14 5.47
N PRO A 146 34.31 8.54 6.62
CA PRO A 146 34.91 7.21 6.68
C PRO A 146 33.96 6.17 6.10
N LYS A 147 34.52 5.07 5.59
CA LYS A 147 33.78 3.97 4.91
C LYS A 147 33.13 4.34 3.59
N VAL A 148 33.20 5.59 3.14
CA VAL A 148 32.58 6.04 1.89
C VAL A 148 33.55 5.87 0.71
N LYS A 149 33.05 5.22 -0.35
CA LYS A 149 33.69 5.15 -1.65
C LYS A 149 32.79 5.82 -2.70
N VAL A 150 33.27 6.92 -3.28
CA VAL A 150 32.54 7.64 -4.33
C VAL A 150 32.91 7.09 -5.70
N ILE A 151 31.90 6.67 -6.47
CA ILE A 151 32.01 6.16 -7.84
C ILE A 151 31.40 7.20 -8.78
N ARG A 152 32.27 7.94 -9.47
CA ARG A 152 31.80 8.90 -10.49
C ARG A 152 31.32 8.20 -11.72
N ILE A 153 30.11 8.58 -12.19
CA ILE A 153 29.50 8.06 -13.42
C ILE A 153 29.05 9.20 -14.31
N THR A 154 28.99 8.93 -15.63
CA THR A 154 28.23 9.74 -16.57
C THR A 154 26.79 9.28 -16.53
N TRP A 155 25.86 10.24 -16.48
CA TRP A 155 24.42 9.91 -16.50
C TRP A 155 23.97 9.55 -17.92
N GLU A 156 23.45 8.34 -18.12
CA GLU A 156 23.05 7.79 -19.41
C GLU A 156 21.53 7.56 -19.50
N ASP A 157 20.73 8.32 -18.76
CA ASP A 157 19.27 8.18 -18.72
C ASP A 157 18.80 6.77 -18.35
N ASP A 158 19.52 6.12 -17.43
CA ASP A 158 19.24 4.76 -16.98
C ASP A 158 19.59 4.59 -15.50
N PHE A 159 18.54 4.54 -14.64
CA PHE A 159 18.70 4.35 -13.20
C PHE A 159 19.21 2.94 -12.88
N ALA A 160 18.72 1.90 -13.60
CA ALA A 160 19.17 0.54 -13.35
C ALA A 160 20.65 0.35 -13.71
N ALA A 161 21.10 0.89 -14.84
CA ALA A 161 22.52 0.85 -15.23
C ALA A 161 23.41 1.53 -14.17
N ALA A 162 22.99 2.72 -13.67
CA ALA A 162 23.71 3.42 -12.61
C ALA A 162 23.79 2.60 -11.31
N ARG A 163 22.68 2.01 -10.84
CA ARG A 163 22.67 1.15 -9.65
C ARG A 163 23.49 -0.12 -9.87
N ASN A 164 23.38 -0.78 -11.01
CA ASN A 164 24.15 -1.97 -11.35
C ASN A 164 25.67 -1.68 -11.38
N LYS A 165 26.07 -0.50 -11.84
CA LYS A 165 27.47 -0.05 -11.77
C LYS A 165 27.94 0.08 -10.33
N GLY A 166 27.09 0.61 -9.44
CA GLY A 166 27.37 0.65 -8.00
C GLY A 166 27.54 -0.72 -7.38
N LEU A 167 26.69 -1.69 -7.73
CA LEU A 167 26.76 -3.08 -7.24
C LEU A 167 28.10 -3.75 -7.52
N GLN A 168 28.76 -3.42 -8.64
CA GLN A 168 30.08 -3.98 -8.99
C GLN A 168 31.19 -3.56 -8.02
N HIS A 169 30.98 -2.50 -7.24
CA HIS A 169 31.93 -1.96 -6.29
C HIS A 169 31.68 -2.39 -4.84
N VAL A 170 30.55 -3.06 -4.57
CA VAL A 170 30.20 -3.57 -3.24
C VAL A 170 31.04 -4.79 -2.93
N GLN A 171 31.73 -4.78 -1.78
CA GLN A 171 32.55 -5.89 -1.28
C GLN A 171 31.82 -6.74 -0.24
N SER A 172 30.88 -6.15 0.46
CA SER A 172 30.05 -6.79 1.49
C SER A 172 29.14 -7.88 0.92
N ASP A 173 28.63 -8.76 1.77
CA ASP A 173 27.75 -9.87 1.39
C ASP A 173 26.36 -9.39 1.01
N TRP A 174 25.86 -8.34 1.68
CA TRP A 174 24.56 -7.73 1.46
C TRP A 174 24.69 -6.25 1.12
N VAL A 175 23.67 -5.72 0.47
CA VAL A 175 23.52 -4.29 0.19
C VAL A 175 22.14 -3.80 0.58
N VAL A 176 22.10 -2.61 1.19
CA VAL A 176 20.87 -1.82 1.32
C VAL A 176 21.00 -0.55 0.49
N TRP A 177 20.04 -0.32 -0.42
CA TRP A 177 19.96 0.90 -1.22
C TRP A 177 19.16 1.97 -0.47
N VAL A 178 19.71 3.18 -0.42
CA VAL A 178 19.10 4.34 0.24
C VAL A 178 19.21 5.53 -0.71
N ASP A 179 18.15 6.32 -0.84
CA ASP A 179 18.21 7.54 -1.63
C ASP A 179 18.86 8.67 -0.80
N ALA A 180 19.53 9.61 -1.44
CA ALA A 180 20.36 10.59 -0.76
C ALA A 180 19.60 11.55 0.18
N ASP A 181 18.26 11.65 0.00
CA ASP A 181 17.32 12.42 0.81
C ASP A 181 16.56 11.57 1.85
N GLU A 182 16.96 10.30 2.01
CA GLU A 182 16.43 9.40 3.02
C GLU A 182 17.37 9.29 4.23
N VAL A 183 16.81 9.11 5.42
CA VAL A 183 17.54 8.99 6.70
C VAL A 183 17.08 7.76 7.45
N LEU A 184 18.00 6.85 7.74
CA LEU A 184 17.73 5.66 8.56
C LEU A 184 17.27 6.08 9.96
N VAL A 185 16.15 5.50 10.42
CA VAL A 185 15.66 5.71 11.78
C VAL A 185 16.67 5.13 12.79
N PRO A 186 17.12 5.90 13.81
CA PRO A 186 18.19 5.48 14.72
C PRO A 186 17.93 4.14 15.43
N GLU A 187 16.68 3.84 15.78
CA GLU A 187 16.29 2.59 16.44
C GLU A 187 16.44 1.38 15.51
N ASP A 188 16.50 1.58 14.20
CA ASP A 188 16.60 0.50 13.21
C ASP A 188 18.06 0.24 12.73
N VAL A 189 19.03 0.95 13.29
CA VAL A 189 20.46 0.72 13.01
C VAL A 189 20.89 -0.75 13.24
N PRO A 190 20.53 -1.42 14.33
CA PRO A 190 20.82 -2.85 14.51
C PRO A 190 20.05 -3.76 13.56
N SER A 191 18.85 -3.36 13.14
CA SER A 191 17.96 -4.15 12.30
C SER A 191 18.56 -4.50 10.93
N ILE A 192 19.44 -3.64 10.39
CA ILE A 192 20.09 -3.91 9.09
C ILE A 192 20.91 -5.19 9.13
N ARG A 193 21.76 -5.36 10.15
CA ARG A 193 22.60 -6.56 10.30
C ARG A 193 21.79 -7.77 10.73
N GLU A 194 20.82 -7.58 11.58
CA GLU A 194 19.92 -8.62 12.03
C GLU A 194 19.12 -9.21 10.85
N VAL A 195 18.56 -8.38 10.00
CA VAL A 195 17.85 -8.81 8.77
C VAL A 195 18.81 -9.59 7.86
N ALA A 196 19.99 -9.07 7.55
CA ALA A 196 20.97 -9.77 6.73
C ALA A 196 21.28 -11.18 7.28
N GLY A 197 21.49 -11.30 8.59
CA GLY A 197 21.79 -12.58 9.25
C GLY A 197 20.61 -13.57 9.22
N VAL A 198 19.38 -13.08 9.48
CA VAL A 198 18.17 -13.92 9.47
C VAL A 198 17.89 -14.52 8.09
N PHE A 199 18.13 -13.75 7.02
CA PHE A 199 17.81 -14.17 5.66
C PHE A 199 19.01 -14.79 4.90
N GLN A 200 20.20 -14.87 5.51
CA GLN A 200 21.44 -15.31 4.86
C GLN A 200 21.37 -16.73 4.28
N HIS A 201 20.74 -17.66 4.99
CA HIS A 201 20.77 -19.08 4.68
C HIS A 201 19.58 -19.56 3.84
N LEU A 202 18.77 -18.66 3.30
CA LEU A 202 17.69 -19.06 2.41
C LEU A 202 18.23 -19.62 1.09
N ASP A 203 17.70 -20.74 0.64
CA ASP A 203 17.96 -21.30 -0.68
C ASP A 203 17.47 -20.37 -1.80
N ILE A 204 16.28 -19.81 -1.62
CA ILE A 204 15.70 -18.79 -2.51
C ILE A 204 16.35 -17.43 -2.21
N ILE A 205 16.60 -16.66 -3.27
CA ILE A 205 17.25 -15.36 -3.17
C ILE A 205 16.34 -14.34 -2.47
N PRO A 206 16.65 -13.82 -1.28
CA PRO A 206 15.84 -12.82 -0.62
C PRO A 206 16.02 -11.44 -1.29
N ALA A 207 14.90 -10.77 -1.53
CA ALA A 207 14.85 -9.38 -1.99
C ALA A 207 13.81 -8.64 -1.14
N LEU A 208 14.31 -7.82 -0.21
CA LEU A 208 13.53 -7.32 0.90
C LEU A 208 13.05 -5.90 0.64
N HIS A 209 11.75 -5.70 0.87
CA HIS A 209 11.13 -4.40 0.87
C HIS A 209 11.40 -3.72 2.22
N ILE A 210 11.89 -2.50 2.19
CA ILE A 210 12.07 -1.70 3.40
C ILE A 210 10.93 -0.70 3.58
N TRP A 211 10.75 -0.23 4.79
CA TRP A 211 9.66 0.65 5.17
C TRP A 211 10.06 2.11 4.94
N GLN A 212 9.52 2.73 3.89
CA GLN A 212 9.64 4.16 3.68
C GLN A 212 8.57 4.91 4.47
N VAL A 213 9.00 5.92 5.21
CA VAL A 213 8.16 6.83 6.00
C VAL A 213 8.21 8.20 5.34
N ASN A 214 7.24 8.47 4.48
CA ASN A 214 7.17 9.68 3.67
C ASN A 214 6.39 10.78 4.40
N HIS A 215 7.02 11.90 4.65
CA HIS A 215 6.41 13.07 5.28
C HIS A 215 6.01 14.07 4.18
N VAL A 216 4.70 14.20 3.91
CA VAL A 216 4.15 15.08 2.87
C VAL A 216 3.02 15.91 3.45
N ASN A 217 3.10 17.23 3.40
CA ASN A 217 2.07 18.16 3.90
C ASN A 217 1.65 17.88 5.36
N GLY A 218 2.57 17.48 6.23
CA GLY A 218 2.28 17.11 7.62
C GLY A 218 1.58 15.76 7.80
N ILE A 219 1.35 15.02 6.73
CA ILE A 219 0.80 13.67 6.75
C ILE A 219 1.92 12.65 6.56
N VAL A 220 1.89 11.59 7.34
CA VAL A 220 2.84 10.48 7.24
C VAL A 220 2.23 9.37 6.38
N HIS A 221 2.93 9.04 5.28
CA HIS A 221 2.56 7.93 4.40
C HIS A 221 3.59 6.81 4.52
N HIS A 222 3.11 5.59 4.72
CA HIS A 222 3.93 4.39 4.79
C HIS A 222 3.94 3.67 3.44
N ASP A 223 5.13 3.36 2.92
CA ASP A 223 5.31 2.61 1.68
C ASP A 223 6.24 1.42 1.89
N PHE A 224 5.83 0.24 1.43
CA PHE A 224 6.57 -1.01 1.45
C PHE A 224 6.77 -1.57 0.04
N SER A 225 6.58 -0.77 -1.00
CA SER A 225 6.59 -1.25 -2.39
C SER A 225 7.98 -1.47 -2.97
N GLN A 226 9.03 -0.87 -2.38
CA GLN A 226 10.36 -0.84 -2.96
C GLN A 226 11.28 -1.89 -2.33
N ILE A 227 11.85 -2.75 -3.19
CA ILE A 227 12.92 -3.66 -2.80
C ILE A 227 14.21 -2.85 -2.71
N ARG A 228 14.82 -2.84 -1.53
CA ARG A 228 16.01 -2.05 -1.24
C ARG A 228 17.15 -2.86 -0.63
N MET A 229 16.91 -4.08 -0.10
CA MET A 229 17.92 -4.87 0.57
C MET A 229 17.97 -6.30 0.04
N PHE A 230 19.18 -6.78 -0.32
CA PHE A 230 19.39 -8.12 -0.89
C PHE A 230 20.86 -8.54 -0.85
N PRO A 231 21.18 -9.86 -0.98
CA PRO A 231 22.56 -10.36 -1.08
C PRO A 231 23.18 -10.04 -2.43
N VAL A 232 24.43 -9.56 -2.44
CA VAL A 232 25.10 -9.02 -3.63
C VAL A 232 25.49 -10.10 -4.64
N ARG A 233 25.96 -11.27 -4.17
CA ARG A 233 26.60 -12.29 -5.03
C ARG A 233 25.66 -13.40 -5.48
N ARG A 234 24.34 -13.18 -5.43
CA ARG A 234 23.33 -14.18 -5.81
C ARG A 234 22.60 -13.85 -7.13
N GLY A 235 23.25 -13.07 -8.02
CA GLY A 235 22.73 -12.78 -9.36
C GLY A 235 21.62 -11.74 -9.42
N ILE A 236 21.40 -10.99 -8.34
CA ILE A 236 20.44 -9.88 -8.31
C ILE A 236 20.99 -8.69 -9.10
N ARG A 237 20.11 -8.02 -9.83
CA ARG A 237 20.38 -6.78 -10.54
C ARG A 237 19.12 -5.93 -10.67
N PHE A 238 19.32 -4.65 -10.99
CA PHE A 238 18.24 -3.74 -11.34
C PHE A 238 17.91 -3.82 -12.83
N HIS A 239 16.64 -3.63 -13.17
CA HIS A 239 16.09 -3.60 -14.51
C HIS A 239 15.20 -2.38 -14.69
N GLY A 240 15.23 -1.76 -15.87
CA GLY A 240 14.42 -0.63 -16.26
C GLY A 240 15.10 0.72 -16.08
N ARG A 241 14.99 1.58 -17.10
CA ARG A 241 15.62 2.91 -17.13
C ARG A 241 15.06 3.85 -16.07
N VAL A 242 13.77 3.71 -15.74
CA VAL A 242 13.05 4.44 -14.68
C VAL A 242 12.05 3.50 -14.03
N HIS A 243 11.67 3.77 -12.76
CA HIS A 243 10.92 2.83 -11.93
C HIS A 243 11.60 1.46 -11.88
N GLU A 244 12.91 1.51 -11.76
CA GLU A 244 13.76 0.33 -11.79
C GLU A 244 13.34 -0.68 -10.71
N GLN A 245 13.33 -1.94 -11.08
CA GLN A 245 12.92 -3.05 -10.25
C GLN A 245 14.06 -4.04 -10.06
N VAL A 246 14.06 -4.71 -8.92
CA VAL A 246 15.03 -5.75 -8.59
C VAL A 246 14.56 -7.08 -9.18
N GLY A 247 15.45 -7.70 -9.96
CA GLY A 247 15.27 -9.00 -10.56
C GLY A 247 16.56 -9.82 -10.56
N THR A 248 16.56 -10.92 -11.30
CA THR A 248 17.76 -11.73 -11.58
C THR A 248 18.15 -11.59 -13.05
N ASN A 249 19.20 -12.31 -13.47
CA ASN A 249 19.55 -12.39 -14.89
C ASN A 249 18.42 -12.95 -15.77
N LYS A 250 17.40 -13.61 -15.16
CA LYS A 250 16.22 -14.14 -15.85
C LYS A 250 15.07 -13.12 -15.92
N GLY A 251 15.26 -11.90 -15.41
CA GLY A 251 14.27 -10.82 -15.39
C GLY A 251 13.62 -10.60 -14.04
N ILE A 252 12.63 -9.69 -14.01
CA ILE A 252 11.95 -9.24 -12.80
C ILE A 252 10.75 -10.11 -12.40
N TYR A 253 10.22 -10.89 -13.33
CA TYR A 253 9.01 -11.71 -13.13
C TYR A 253 9.32 -13.19 -12.85
N HIS A 254 10.58 -13.53 -12.61
CA HIS A 254 10.96 -14.91 -12.31
C HIS A 254 10.76 -15.25 -10.83
N ASN A 255 10.37 -16.53 -10.56
CA ASN A 255 10.03 -16.98 -9.20
C ASN A 255 11.25 -17.31 -8.31
N ASP A 256 12.47 -17.03 -8.76
CA ASP A 256 13.71 -17.31 -8.02
C ASP A 256 13.93 -16.35 -6.82
N ILE A 257 13.05 -15.36 -6.63
CA ILE A 257 13.21 -14.32 -5.64
C ILE A 257 12.12 -14.43 -4.56
N TYR A 258 12.55 -14.53 -3.30
CA TYR A 258 11.70 -14.42 -2.13
C TYR A 258 11.54 -12.95 -1.73
N ARG A 259 10.33 -12.41 -1.88
CA ARG A 259 10.01 -11.01 -1.58
C ARG A 259 9.28 -10.91 -0.24
N ARG A 260 9.79 -10.06 0.68
CA ARG A 260 9.16 -9.80 1.97
C ARG A 260 9.46 -8.39 2.44
N ALA A 261 8.49 -7.76 3.11
CA ALA A 261 8.70 -6.53 3.84
C ALA A 261 9.39 -6.80 5.19
N VAL A 262 10.31 -5.91 5.58
CA VAL A 262 11.03 -5.96 6.85
C VAL A 262 11.01 -4.60 7.55
N LYS A 263 11.13 -4.60 8.88
CA LYS A 263 11.17 -3.37 9.69
C LYS A 263 12.56 -2.74 9.63
N ILE A 264 12.83 -2.04 8.56
CA ILE A 264 13.93 -1.08 8.42
C ILE A 264 13.29 0.20 7.91
N ARG A 265 13.23 1.24 8.74
CA ARG A 265 12.55 2.49 8.42
C ARG A 265 13.52 3.54 7.87
N LEU A 266 13.19 4.07 6.70
CA LEU A 266 13.84 5.24 6.13
C LEU A 266 12.87 6.42 6.15
N ASN A 267 13.21 7.47 6.88
CA ASN A 267 12.48 8.74 6.86
C ASN A 267 12.86 9.50 5.59
N HIS A 268 11.87 9.81 4.79
CA HIS A 268 11.98 10.68 3.63
C HIS A 268 11.25 11.98 3.94
N HIS A 269 12.01 13.02 4.20
CA HIS A 269 11.52 14.39 4.33
C HIS A 269 11.58 15.05 2.95
N GLY A 270 10.69 14.61 2.06
CA GLY A 270 10.64 15.14 0.70
C GLY A 270 10.49 16.66 0.74
N TYR A 271 11.43 17.35 0.12
CA TYR A 271 11.23 18.74 -0.30
C TYR A 271 9.98 18.70 -1.17
N GLU A 272 8.95 19.48 -0.84
CA GLU A 272 7.78 19.61 -1.73
C GLU A 272 8.28 20.15 -3.07
N PRO A 273 8.35 19.31 -4.12
CA PRO A 273 8.83 19.79 -5.39
C PRO A 273 7.84 20.84 -5.90
N SER A 274 8.34 21.96 -6.39
CA SER A 274 7.48 22.91 -7.08
C SER A 274 6.69 22.18 -8.18
N ILE A 275 5.51 22.69 -8.54
CA ILE A 275 4.68 22.11 -9.62
C ILE A 275 5.52 21.94 -10.92
N LEU A 276 6.43 22.88 -11.18
CA LEU A 276 7.34 22.83 -12.33
C LEU A 276 8.35 21.66 -12.23
N GLN A 277 8.91 21.40 -11.05
CA GLN A 277 9.84 20.29 -10.83
C GLN A 277 9.13 18.95 -10.98
N SER A 278 7.93 18.83 -10.42
CA SER A 278 7.08 17.63 -10.54
C SER A 278 6.76 17.35 -12.01
N ARG A 279 6.39 18.38 -12.78
CA ARG A 279 6.09 18.24 -14.21
C ARG A 279 7.32 17.82 -15.03
N ARG A 280 8.49 18.41 -14.81
CA ARG A 280 9.74 18.00 -15.46
C ARG A 280 10.13 16.55 -15.14
N LYS A 281 9.87 16.09 -13.91
CA LYS A 281 10.08 14.71 -13.51
C LYS A 281 9.18 13.75 -14.29
N LEU A 282 7.89 14.07 -14.43
CA LEU A 282 6.93 13.27 -15.21
C LEU A 282 7.29 13.22 -16.69
N GLU A 283 7.63 14.36 -17.31
CA GLU A 283 8.05 14.42 -18.71
C GLU A 283 9.32 13.59 -18.99
N ARG A 284 10.32 13.67 -18.10
CA ARG A 284 11.50 12.79 -18.17
C ARG A 284 11.10 11.33 -18.07
N ASN A 285 10.26 10.96 -17.09
CA ASN A 285 9.84 9.58 -16.89
C ASN A 285 9.11 9.03 -18.11
N LEU A 286 8.17 9.79 -18.69
CA LEU A 286 7.45 9.41 -19.91
C LEU A 286 8.41 9.15 -21.10
N ARG A 287 9.44 10.00 -21.26
CA ARG A 287 10.45 9.80 -22.30
C ARG A 287 11.22 8.50 -22.10
N LEU A 288 11.64 8.21 -20.86
CA LEU A 288 12.37 6.98 -20.52
C LEU A 288 11.48 5.74 -20.67
N LEU A 289 10.21 5.82 -20.28
CA LEU A 289 9.25 4.72 -20.43
C LEU A 289 8.95 4.42 -21.90
N LYS A 290 8.91 5.43 -22.77
CA LYS A 290 8.81 5.20 -24.23
C LYS A 290 10.00 4.39 -24.76
N LEU A 291 11.21 4.70 -24.30
CA LEU A 291 12.39 3.89 -24.67
C LEU A 291 12.29 2.46 -24.14
N MET A 292 11.87 2.27 -22.90
CA MET A 292 11.67 0.95 -22.31
C MET A 292 10.63 0.11 -23.08
N ILE A 293 9.52 0.73 -23.51
CA ILE A 293 8.51 0.06 -24.34
C ILE A 293 9.07 -0.32 -25.71
N GLN A 294 9.94 0.52 -26.31
CA GLN A 294 10.60 0.18 -27.58
C GLN A 294 11.59 -0.99 -27.43
N GLU A 295 12.30 -1.05 -26.30
CA GLU A 295 13.26 -2.11 -25.98
C GLU A 295 12.58 -3.44 -25.62
N GLU A 296 11.50 -3.38 -24.83
CA GLU A 296 10.76 -4.55 -24.32
C GLU A 296 9.24 -4.31 -24.45
N PRO A 297 8.67 -4.37 -25.67
CA PRO A 297 7.26 -4.05 -25.91
C PRO A 297 6.27 -5.01 -25.23
N GLU A 298 6.69 -6.21 -24.91
CA GLU A 298 5.88 -7.24 -24.27
C GLU A 298 5.92 -7.18 -22.72
N ASN A 299 6.62 -6.21 -22.15
CA ASN A 299 6.71 -6.07 -20.70
C ASN A 299 5.51 -5.27 -20.16
N PRO A 300 4.54 -5.90 -19.45
CA PRO A 300 3.34 -5.22 -18.96
C PRO A 300 3.65 -4.10 -17.97
N GLY A 301 4.76 -4.19 -17.24
CA GLY A 301 5.18 -3.18 -16.27
C GLY A 301 5.53 -1.84 -16.93
N HIS A 302 6.13 -1.85 -18.12
CA HIS A 302 6.46 -0.62 -18.85
C HIS A 302 5.19 0.12 -19.27
N TRP A 303 4.19 -0.59 -19.76
CA TRP A 303 2.90 -0.04 -20.13
C TRP A 303 2.11 0.46 -18.91
N LEU A 304 2.14 -0.27 -17.80
CA LEU A 304 1.54 0.16 -16.54
C LEU A 304 2.12 1.50 -16.07
N TYR A 305 3.45 1.60 -15.99
CA TYR A 305 4.10 2.84 -15.55
C TYR A 305 3.88 4.00 -16.53
N TYR A 306 3.91 3.71 -17.82
CA TYR A 306 3.62 4.71 -18.85
C TYR A 306 2.19 5.25 -18.73
N GLY A 307 1.20 4.36 -18.53
CA GLY A 307 -0.18 4.76 -18.28
C GLY A 307 -0.32 5.62 -17.01
N ARG A 308 0.35 5.24 -15.92
CA ARG A 308 0.35 5.99 -14.66
C ARG A 308 0.92 7.39 -14.81
N GLU A 309 2.09 7.54 -15.43
CA GLU A 309 2.74 8.84 -15.65
C GLU A 309 1.91 9.70 -16.62
N SER A 310 1.25 9.09 -17.62
CA SER A 310 0.36 9.80 -18.55
C SER A 310 -0.86 10.40 -17.84
N ILE A 311 -1.44 9.70 -16.84
CA ILE A 311 -2.48 10.28 -15.97
C ILE A 311 -1.92 11.53 -15.26
N GLY A 312 -0.70 11.46 -14.74
CA GLY A 312 -0.05 12.58 -14.02
C GLY A 312 0.14 13.85 -14.85
N VAL A 313 0.31 13.72 -16.16
CA VAL A 313 0.40 14.87 -17.08
C VAL A 313 -0.94 15.24 -17.74
N GLY A 314 -2.01 14.52 -17.46
CA GLY A 314 -3.35 14.79 -17.96
C GLY A 314 -3.70 14.13 -19.30
N GLU A 315 -2.83 13.27 -19.85
CA GLU A 315 -3.03 12.59 -21.14
C GLU A 315 -3.91 11.31 -20.98
N GLN A 316 -5.19 11.52 -20.71
CA GLN A 316 -6.15 10.46 -20.32
C GLN A 316 -6.31 9.36 -21.39
N GLU A 317 -6.37 9.71 -22.69
CA GLU A 317 -6.57 8.72 -23.76
C GLU A 317 -5.32 7.85 -23.94
N GLN A 318 -4.14 8.47 -23.89
CA GLN A 318 -2.87 7.76 -23.95
C GLN A 318 -2.69 6.82 -22.74
N ALA A 319 -3.07 7.29 -21.55
CA ALA A 319 -3.05 6.49 -20.33
C ALA A 319 -3.97 5.27 -20.45
N TYR A 320 -5.19 5.47 -20.95
CA TYR A 320 -6.16 4.40 -21.11
C TYR A 320 -5.66 3.32 -22.08
N THR A 321 -5.16 3.73 -23.25
CA THR A 321 -4.59 2.80 -24.25
C THR A 321 -3.42 2.00 -23.68
N ALA A 322 -2.51 2.66 -22.96
CA ALA A 322 -1.37 2.01 -22.35
C ALA A 322 -1.78 1.00 -21.26
N LEU A 323 -2.77 1.34 -20.44
CA LEU A 323 -3.25 0.46 -19.37
C LEU A 323 -4.03 -0.75 -19.93
N LEU A 324 -4.75 -0.62 -21.04
CA LEU A 324 -5.36 -1.76 -21.74
C LEU A 324 -4.27 -2.71 -22.28
N GLU A 325 -3.17 -2.19 -22.80
CA GLU A 325 -2.07 -3.03 -23.24
C GLU A 325 -1.36 -3.69 -22.04
N ALA A 326 -1.20 -2.97 -20.92
CA ALA A 326 -0.70 -3.55 -19.67
C ALA A 326 -1.62 -4.69 -19.16
N GLU A 327 -2.95 -4.53 -19.25
CA GLU A 327 -3.93 -5.58 -18.92
C GLU A 327 -3.75 -6.79 -19.83
N ARG A 328 -3.72 -6.57 -21.15
CA ARG A 328 -3.59 -7.66 -22.15
C ARG A 328 -2.33 -8.47 -21.92
N LEU A 329 -1.18 -7.81 -21.78
CA LEU A 329 0.11 -8.47 -21.56
C LEU A 329 0.22 -9.12 -20.18
N GLY A 330 -0.33 -8.44 -19.14
CA GLY A 330 -0.33 -8.96 -17.77
C GLY A 330 -1.14 -10.24 -17.61
N LEU A 331 -2.25 -10.38 -18.35
CA LEU A 331 -3.05 -11.60 -18.38
C LEU A 331 -2.31 -12.78 -19.03
N LEU A 332 -1.36 -12.52 -19.93
CA LEU A 332 -0.51 -13.55 -20.57
C LEU A 332 0.70 -13.93 -19.69
N LEU A 333 0.99 -13.16 -18.63
CA LEU A 333 2.14 -13.35 -17.75
C LEU A 333 1.68 -13.59 -16.29
N PRO A 334 1.44 -14.84 -15.87
CA PRO A 334 0.91 -15.14 -14.52
C PRO A 334 1.77 -14.61 -13.36
N THR A 335 3.06 -14.38 -13.60
CA THR A 335 4.00 -13.83 -12.62
C THR A 335 3.97 -12.30 -12.53
N PHE A 336 3.17 -11.63 -13.35
CA PHE A 336 2.96 -10.17 -13.27
C PHE A 336 2.08 -9.82 -12.06
N GLY A 337 2.70 -9.61 -10.92
CA GLY A 337 2.02 -9.38 -9.65
C GLY A 337 1.32 -8.02 -9.50
N ARG A 338 1.21 -7.19 -10.57
CA ARG A 338 0.71 -5.81 -10.49
C ARG A 338 -0.62 -5.56 -11.22
N MET A 339 -1.38 -6.62 -11.51
CA MET A 339 -2.70 -6.49 -12.15
C MET A 339 -3.67 -5.62 -11.34
N SER A 340 -3.61 -5.68 -10.00
CA SER A 340 -4.44 -4.81 -9.14
C SER A 340 -4.15 -3.32 -9.35
N ASP A 341 -2.88 -2.95 -9.61
CA ASP A 341 -2.52 -1.57 -9.96
C ASP A 341 -3.10 -1.16 -11.31
N VAL A 342 -3.05 -2.05 -12.32
CA VAL A 342 -3.64 -1.81 -13.64
C VAL A 342 -5.15 -1.53 -13.51
N TYR A 343 -5.88 -2.40 -12.82
CA TYR A 343 -7.31 -2.23 -12.61
C TYR A 343 -7.66 -0.98 -11.80
N LYS A 344 -6.86 -0.63 -10.80
CA LYS A 344 -7.03 0.60 -10.03
C LYS A 344 -6.92 1.86 -10.90
N LEU A 345 -5.95 1.92 -11.80
CA LEU A 345 -5.77 3.06 -12.70
C LEU A 345 -6.86 3.12 -13.77
N LEU A 346 -7.27 1.97 -14.34
CA LEU A 346 -8.40 1.89 -15.27
C LEU A 346 -9.70 2.34 -14.61
N PHE A 347 -9.97 1.89 -13.37
CA PHE A 347 -11.09 2.38 -12.56
C PHE A 347 -11.05 3.90 -12.42
N GLN A 348 -9.91 4.50 -12.08
CA GLN A 348 -9.79 5.96 -11.91
C GLN A 348 -10.14 6.70 -13.21
N ILE A 349 -9.68 6.22 -14.36
CA ILE A 349 -10.02 6.82 -15.66
C ILE A 349 -11.52 6.72 -15.92
N MET A 350 -12.16 5.58 -15.66
CA MET A 350 -13.60 5.39 -15.87
C MET A 350 -14.43 6.25 -14.93
N MET A 351 -13.99 6.46 -13.68
CA MET A 351 -14.64 7.38 -12.75
C MET A 351 -14.60 8.83 -13.25
N VAL A 352 -13.47 9.28 -13.79
CA VAL A 352 -13.34 10.62 -14.41
C VAL A 352 -14.25 10.75 -15.61
N ARG A 353 -14.36 9.72 -16.46
CA ARG A 353 -15.25 9.66 -17.62
C ARG A 353 -16.73 9.48 -17.24
N LYS A 354 -17.05 9.28 -15.97
CA LYS A 354 -18.39 8.94 -15.45
C LYS A 354 -18.99 7.66 -16.07
N ASN A 355 -18.12 6.78 -16.58
CA ASN A 355 -18.53 5.45 -17.05
C ASN A 355 -18.54 4.48 -15.87
N TYR A 356 -19.58 4.59 -15.03
CA TYR A 356 -19.66 3.83 -13.77
C TYR A 356 -19.83 2.32 -13.98
N SER A 357 -20.42 1.91 -15.09
CA SER A 357 -20.57 0.48 -15.42
C SER A 357 -19.21 -0.17 -15.66
N GLU A 358 -18.34 0.47 -16.44
CA GLU A 358 -17.01 -0.05 -16.73
C GLU A 358 -16.08 0.08 -15.53
N ALA A 359 -16.22 1.17 -14.74
CA ALA A 359 -15.52 1.32 -13.47
C ALA A 359 -15.83 0.16 -12.49
N GLU A 360 -17.11 -0.24 -12.37
CA GLU A 360 -17.51 -1.41 -11.57
C GLU A 360 -16.88 -2.71 -12.11
N ALA A 361 -16.88 -2.90 -13.44
CA ALA A 361 -16.27 -4.08 -14.05
C ALA A 361 -14.78 -4.21 -13.70
N TYR A 362 -14.00 -3.11 -13.68
CA TYR A 362 -12.59 -3.15 -13.25
C TYR A 362 -12.43 -3.46 -11.75
N CYS A 363 -13.33 -2.98 -10.89
CA CYS A 363 -13.32 -3.38 -9.48
C CYS A 363 -13.54 -4.89 -9.33
N LEU A 364 -14.51 -5.45 -10.04
CA LEU A 364 -14.82 -6.90 -10.01
C LEU A 364 -13.68 -7.74 -10.57
N LYS A 365 -13.02 -7.31 -11.66
CA LYS A 365 -11.80 -7.94 -12.19
C LYS A 365 -10.66 -7.93 -11.14
N SER A 366 -10.48 -6.81 -10.44
CA SER A 366 -9.48 -6.69 -9.38
C SER A 366 -9.75 -7.64 -8.21
N ILE A 367 -11.01 -7.75 -7.77
CA ILE A 367 -11.43 -8.68 -6.71
C ILE A 367 -11.26 -10.14 -7.15
N ALA A 368 -11.62 -10.47 -8.39
CA ALA A 368 -11.43 -11.81 -8.93
C ALA A 368 -9.95 -12.22 -9.00
N HIS A 369 -9.07 -11.26 -9.34
CA HIS A 369 -7.62 -11.49 -9.37
C HIS A 369 -7.01 -11.62 -7.98
N ASN A 370 -7.41 -10.75 -7.04
CA ASN A 370 -6.94 -10.74 -5.67
C ASN A 370 -8.08 -10.39 -4.69
N PRO A 371 -8.81 -11.39 -4.17
CA PRO A 371 -9.94 -11.16 -3.26
C PRO A 371 -9.58 -10.44 -1.95
N ALA A 372 -8.32 -10.52 -1.53
CA ALA A 372 -7.84 -9.88 -0.31
C ALA A 372 -7.38 -8.41 -0.51
N PHE A 373 -7.44 -7.86 -1.73
CA PHE A 373 -7.01 -6.49 -2.00
C PHE A 373 -8.06 -5.48 -1.52
N PRO A 374 -7.81 -4.73 -0.41
CA PRO A 374 -8.83 -3.90 0.23
C PRO A 374 -9.28 -2.73 -0.64
N ASP A 375 -8.37 -2.14 -1.43
CA ASP A 375 -8.67 -1.01 -2.30
C ASP A 375 -9.77 -1.37 -3.32
N ALA A 376 -9.80 -2.60 -3.84
CA ALA A 376 -10.80 -3.02 -4.82
C ALA A 376 -12.22 -3.02 -4.23
N HIS A 377 -12.37 -3.49 -2.99
CA HIS A 377 -13.67 -3.45 -2.28
C HIS A 377 -14.09 -2.01 -1.95
N TYR A 378 -13.15 -1.15 -1.56
CA TYR A 378 -13.42 0.25 -1.31
C TYR A 378 -13.84 0.99 -2.59
N MET A 379 -13.11 0.80 -3.70
CA MET A 379 -13.45 1.37 -5.01
C MET A 379 -14.83 0.89 -5.48
N LEU A 380 -15.17 -0.39 -5.28
CA LEU A 380 -16.47 -0.94 -5.60
C LEU A 380 -17.58 -0.22 -4.82
N SER A 381 -17.39 0.09 -3.56
CA SER A 381 -18.35 0.85 -2.77
C SER A 381 -18.57 2.26 -3.33
N GLN A 382 -17.47 2.93 -3.71
CA GLN A 382 -17.54 4.28 -4.26
C GLN A 382 -18.29 4.36 -5.59
N VAL A 383 -18.04 3.43 -6.53
CA VAL A 383 -18.74 3.43 -7.82
C VAL A 383 -20.22 3.12 -7.66
N ARG A 384 -20.58 2.19 -6.75
CA ARG A 384 -21.99 1.86 -6.47
C ARG A 384 -22.76 3.02 -5.87
N ILE A 385 -22.14 3.85 -5.05
CA ILE A 385 -22.75 5.10 -4.57
C ILE A 385 -23.04 6.02 -5.77
N LYS A 386 -22.08 6.18 -6.70
CA LYS A 386 -22.29 7.01 -7.90
C LYS A 386 -23.38 6.47 -8.82
N GLN A 387 -23.47 5.17 -8.98
CA GLN A 387 -24.57 4.53 -9.73
C GLN A 387 -25.93 4.77 -9.06
N ALA A 388 -26.01 4.68 -7.75
CA ALA A 388 -27.23 4.97 -7.00
C ALA A 388 -27.66 6.43 -7.16
N ASP A 389 -26.73 7.39 -7.07
CA ASP A 389 -27.00 8.82 -7.31
C ASP A 389 -27.59 9.04 -8.73
N GLU A 390 -27.01 8.39 -9.75
CA GLU A 390 -27.49 8.50 -11.13
C GLU A 390 -28.86 7.88 -11.32
N LEU A 391 -29.15 6.72 -10.71
CA LEU A 391 -30.46 6.10 -10.75
C LEU A 391 -31.54 6.96 -10.11
N LEU A 392 -31.24 7.62 -8.97
CA LEU A 392 -32.17 8.56 -8.34
C LEU A 392 -32.47 9.75 -9.24
N ARG A 393 -31.44 10.28 -9.93
CA ARG A 393 -31.60 11.38 -10.89
C ARG A 393 -32.46 10.97 -12.09
N LEU A 394 -32.23 9.78 -12.64
CA LEU A 394 -33.05 9.25 -13.75
C LEU A 394 -34.51 9.01 -13.33
N ALA A 395 -34.75 8.52 -12.13
CA ALA A 395 -36.08 8.36 -11.57
C ALA A 395 -36.82 9.71 -11.47
N GLU A 396 -36.12 10.78 -10.98
CA GLU A 396 -36.70 12.13 -10.90
C GLU A 396 -37.06 12.67 -12.32
N ALA A 397 -36.17 12.46 -13.30
CA ALA A 397 -36.43 12.85 -14.69
C ALA A 397 -37.62 12.11 -15.28
N SER A 398 -37.77 10.81 -15.00
CA SER A 398 -38.92 10.00 -15.47
C SER A 398 -40.27 10.49 -14.89
N ILE A 399 -40.30 10.89 -13.63
CA ILE A 399 -41.51 11.47 -13.01
C ILE A 399 -41.88 12.78 -13.71
N LYS A 400 -40.89 13.69 -13.91
CA LYS A 400 -41.12 14.96 -14.62
C LYS A 400 -41.63 14.73 -16.03
N GLN A 401 -41.09 13.77 -16.74
CA GLN A 401 -41.57 13.39 -18.09
C GLN A 401 -42.98 12.87 -18.06
N SER A 402 -43.33 12.02 -17.09
CA SER A 402 -44.72 11.51 -16.92
C SER A 402 -45.71 12.68 -16.73
N LEU A 403 -45.38 13.65 -15.88
CA LEU A 403 -46.20 14.84 -15.67
C LEU A 403 -46.35 15.70 -16.93
N THR A 404 -45.28 15.79 -17.77
CA THR A 404 -45.31 16.53 -19.04
C THR A 404 -46.17 15.84 -20.10
N CYS A 405 -46.16 14.51 -20.14
CA CYS A 405 -46.93 13.73 -21.13
C CYS A 405 -48.44 13.71 -20.81
N LEU A 406 -48.82 13.66 -19.54
CA LEU A 406 -50.17 13.39 -19.09
C LEU A 406 -51.24 14.35 -19.66
N PRO A 407 -51.06 15.70 -19.71
CA PRO A 407 -52.06 16.62 -20.26
C PRO A 407 -52.36 16.42 -21.74
N ASN A 408 -51.37 15.93 -22.49
CA ASN A 408 -51.48 15.78 -23.96
C ASN A 408 -51.76 14.35 -24.40
N TYR A 409 -51.88 13.42 -23.44
CA TYR A 409 -52.13 12.03 -23.77
C TYR A 409 -53.56 11.80 -24.33
N ARG A 410 -53.67 11.13 -25.47
CA ARG A 410 -54.94 10.82 -26.17
C ARG A 410 -54.97 9.37 -26.68
N GLY A 411 -54.28 8.47 -25.99
CA GLY A 411 -54.21 7.06 -26.36
C GLY A 411 -55.49 6.27 -26.04
N SER A 412 -55.59 5.04 -26.55
CA SER A 412 -56.69 4.13 -26.32
C SER A 412 -56.70 3.48 -24.93
N VAL A 413 -55.59 3.52 -24.23
CA VAL A 413 -55.47 3.03 -22.85
C VAL A 413 -55.67 4.22 -21.90
N SER A 414 -56.51 4.06 -20.87
CA SER A 414 -56.75 5.12 -19.89
C SER A 414 -55.50 5.41 -19.09
N ALA A 415 -55.10 6.68 -19.06
CA ALA A 415 -54.02 7.12 -18.21
C ALA A 415 -54.46 7.22 -16.73
N ASP A 416 -53.55 7.01 -15.81
CA ASP A 416 -53.80 7.23 -14.39
C ASP A 416 -53.62 8.70 -14.02
N TYR A 417 -54.72 9.44 -13.98
CA TYR A 417 -54.73 10.88 -13.67
C TYR A 417 -54.30 11.18 -12.24
N GLN A 418 -54.35 10.20 -11.31
CA GLN A 418 -53.82 10.37 -9.96
C GLN A 418 -52.33 10.64 -9.95
N ILE A 419 -51.61 10.37 -11.04
CA ILE A 419 -50.19 10.72 -11.19
C ILE A 419 -50.02 12.24 -10.99
N ALA A 420 -50.84 13.07 -11.64
CA ALA A 420 -50.75 14.52 -11.51
C ALA A 420 -51.33 15.03 -10.19
N GLU A 421 -52.30 14.34 -9.62
CA GLU A 421 -53.00 14.78 -8.41
C GLU A 421 -52.12 14.62 -7.14
N TRP A 422 -51.45 13.48 -6.98
CA TRP A 422 -50.68 13.18 -5.79
C TRP A 422 -49.55 12.14 -5.94
N LYS A 423 -49.62 11.17 -6.86
CA LYS A 423 -48.66 10.06 -6.94
C LYS A 423 -47.27 10.53 -7.30
N ALA A 424 -47.14 11.44 -8.27
CA ALA A 424 -45.85 11.99 -8.67
C ALA A 424 -45.20 12.79 -7.52
N GLU A 425 -45.99 13.60 -6.79
CA GLU A 425 -45.48 14.38 -5.67
C GLU A 425 -45.00 13.46 -4.54
N LEU A 426 -45.72 12.39 -4.20
CA LEU A 426 -45.29 11.39 -3.23
C LEU A 426 -43.98 10.71 -3.64
N THR A 427 -43.86 10.31 -4.92
CA THR A 427 -42.64 9.69 -5.44
C THR A 427 -41.47 10.67 -5.40
N LEU A 428 -41.67 11.96 -5.66
CA LEU A 428 -40.64 13.00 -5.46
C LEU A 428 -40.26 13.14 -3.98
N GLY A 429 -41.22 13.01 -3.05
CA GLY A 429 -40.97 12.95 -1.62
C GLY A 429 -40.06 11.78 -1.22
N GLU A 430 -40.33 10.58 -1.80
CA GLU A 430 -39.48 9.40 -1.63
C GLU A 430 -38.04 9.64 -2.14
N LEU A 431 -37.89 10.20 -3.33
CA LEU A 431 -36.60 10.54 -3.89
C LEU A 431 -35.87 11.59 -3.05
N ALA A 432 -36.60 12.59 -2.54
CA ALA A 432 -36.04 13.58 -1.66
C ALA A 432 -35.52 12.95 -0.34
N MET A 433 -36.27 12.02 0.25
CA MET A 433 -35.86 11.28 1.44
C MET A 433 -34.58 10.44 1.17
N ARG A 434 -34.55 9.67 0.07
CA ARG A 434 -33.41 8.83 -0.34
C ARG A 434 -32.15 9.64 -0.66
N SER A 435 -32.31 10.88 -1.16
CA SER A 435 -31.19 11.79 -1.45
C SER A 435 -30.84 12.75 -0.31
N GLY A 436 -31.32 12.49 0.92
CA GLY A 436 -31.01 13.29 2.10
C GLY A 436 -31.69 14.68 2.17
N ARG A 437 -32.58 14.99 1.21
CA ARG A 437 -33.36 16.25 1.19
C ARG A 437 -34.56 16.16 2.15
N LEU A 438 -34.29 15.90 3.44
CA LEU A 438 -35.29 15.54 4.46
C LEU A 438 -36.36 16.61 4.67
N SER A 439 -36.04 17.90 4.57
CA SER A 439 -37.00 18.99 4.70
C SER A 439 -38.04 18.98 3.60
N ILE A 440 -37.63 18.70 2.37
CA ILE A 440 -38.53 18.57 1.21
C ILE A 440 -39.43 17.32 1.37
N ALA A 441 -38.82 16.18 1.71
CA ALA A 441 -39.56 14.96 1.97
C ALA A 441 -40.61 15.14 3.06
N LYS A 442 -40.26 15.76 4.19
CA LYS A 442 -41.16 16.04 5.29
C LYS A 442 -42.38 16.91 4.86
N SER A 443 -42.09 17.97 4.09
CA SER A 443 -43.15 18.86 3.59
C SER A 443 -44.17 18.09 2.69
N ILE A 444 -43.66 17.28 1.77
CA ILE A 444 -44.49 16.49 0.86
C ILE A 444 -45.29 15.45 1.65
N PHE A 445 -44.67 14.66 2.50
CA PHE A 445 -45.35 13.61 3.26
C PHE A 445 -46.40 14.19 4.24
N ALA A 446 -46.12 15.30 4.89
CA ALA A 446 -47.10 15.97 5.76
C ALA A 446 -48.35 16.43 5.01
N LYS A 447 -48.19 16.93 3.77
CA LYS A 447 -49.30 17.34 2.89
C LYS A 447 -50.23 16.17 2.55
N HIS A 448 -49.63 15.00 2.29
CA HIS A 448 -50.38 13.83 1.77
C HIS A 448 -50.77 12.81 2.85
N VAL A 449 -50.35 12.93 4.09
CA VAL A 449 -50.63 11.94 5.15
C VAL A 449 -52.12 11.70 5.38
N LYS A 450 -52.99 12.72 5.15
CA LYS A 450 -54.44 12.62 5.28
C LYS A 450 -55.11 11.94 4.09
N HIS A 451 -54.50 11.95 2.93
CA HIS A 451 -55.09 11.48 1.68
C HIS A 451 -54.73 10.03 1.32
N SER A 452 -53.66 9.49 1.90
CA SER A 452 -53.08 8.18 1.46
C SER A 452 -53.72 6.95 2.11
N GLY A 453 -54.68 7.11 3.03
CA GLY A 453 -55.37 5.97 3.67
C GLY A 453 -54.45 4.91 4.32
N GLY A 454 -53.26 5.24 4.68
CA GLY A 454 -52.26 4.33 5.30
C GLY A 454 -51.42 3.55 4.29
N MET A 455 -51.71 3.63 2.98
CA MET A 455 -51.11 2.78 1.95
C MET A 455 -49.60 2.99 1.71
N TYR A 456 -48.99 4.09 2.17
CA TYR A 456 -47.61 4.44 1.90
C TYR A 456 -46.75 4.64 3.20
N ASN A 457 -47.23 4.21 4.35
CA ASN A 457 -46.55 4.33 5.64
C ASN A 457 -45.98 5.76 5.92
N LEU A 458 -46.70 6.79 5.48
CA LEU A 458 -46.22 8.19 5.56
C LEU A 458 -46.05 8.67 6.99
N LYS A 459 -46.80 8.14 7.96
CA LYS A 459 -46.62 8.46 9.39
C LYS A 459 -45.29 7.97 9.91
N ASP A 460 -44.88 6.74 9.54
CA ASP A 460 -43.61 6.15 9.95
C ASP A 460 -42.43 6.90 9.33
N LYS A 461 -42.56 7.29 8.04
CA LYS A 461 -41.55 8.10 7.35
C LYS A 461 -41.37 9.47 8.00
N LEU A 462 -42.45 10.13 8.37
CA LEU A 462 -42.41 11.40 9.09
C LEU A 462 -41.78 11.24 10.48
N ALA A 463 -42.11 10.16 11.20
CA ALA A 463 -41.50 9.85 12.49
C ALA A 463 -39.98 9.59 12.36
N THR A 464 -39.57 8.86 11.32
CA THR A 464 -38.16 8.61 11.02
C THR A 464 -37.40 9.93 10.76
N ILE A 465 -37.96 10.82 9.93
CA ILE A 465 -37.35 12.13 9.64
C ILE A 465 -37.23 12.98 10.92
N GLU A 466 -38.24 12.97 11.78
CA GLU A 466 -38.22 13.74 13.02
C GLU A 466 -37.22 13.17 14.04
N ALA A 467 -37.12 11.84 14.16
CA ALA A 467 -36.12 11.19 15.01
C ALA A 467 -34.70 11.54 14.58
N GLU A 468 -34.43 11.55 13.27
CA GLU A 468 -33.11 11.92 12.74
C GLU A 468 -32.79 13.38 12.99
N ARG A 469 -33.78 14.28 12.86
CA ARG A 469 -33.61 15.69 13.20
C ARG A 469 -33.25 15.90 14.68
N GLN A 470 -33.88 15.14 15.58
CA GLN A 470 -33.56 15.21 17.02
C GLN A 470 -32.14 14.74 17.28
N ARG A 471 -31.71 13.61 16.71
CA ARG A 471 -30.31 13.10 16.83
C ARG A 471 -29.28 14.12 16.39
N LEU A 472 -29.50 14.79 15.25
CA LEU A 472 -28.59 15.83 14.75
C LEU A 472 -28.51 17.04 15.72
N ASN A 473 -29.65 17.45 16.34
CA ASN A 473 -29.68 18.53 17.31
C ASN A 473 -28.98 18.16 18.63
N ASP A 474 -29.09 16.90 19.08
CA ASP A 474 -28.47 16.43 20.32
C ASP A 474 -26.95 16.25 20.20
N GLN A 475 -26.44 15.96 18.98
CA GLN A 475 -25.00 15.91 18.71
C GLN A 475 -24.36 17.31 18.55
N SER A 476 -25.14 18.36 18.44
CA SER A 476 -24.67 19.74 18.28
C SER A 476 -24.55 20.48 19.61
N LYS A 477 -24.88 19.83 20.73
CA LYS A 477 -24.66 20.27 22.11
C LYS A 477 -23.48 19.57 22.75
#